data_19298042499f65e68b6c71ebd48935fc
#
_entry.id   19298042499f65e68b6c71ebd48935fc
#
_cell.length_a   1.000
_cell.length_b   1.000
_cell.length_c   1.000
_cell.angle_alpha   90.00
_cell.angle_beta   90.00
_cell.angle_gamma   90.00
#
_symmetry.space_group_name_H-M   'P 1'
#
loop_
_entity.id
_entity.type
_entity.pdbx_description
1 polymer ?
#
loop_
_entity_poly.entity_id
_entity_poly.type
_entity_poly.pdbx_seq_one_letter_code
_entity_poly.pdbx_strand_id
1 'polypeptide(L)'
;MAKEKIVLAYSGGLDTSIILTWLKEQYDCEVIAVCCDAGQKEDFKEIEEKAYKTGASKAYILDIKKEFVEDYIWPVMKAGAVYEGAYLLGTSMARPLMAKKLVEIAEKEDAFYICHGCTGKGNDQVRFETTIKALNPAIKIIAPWRSWDFHSREDLIEYAKAHGIPIHQTVEKIYSRDENIWHISHEGGNLENPWNEHLKDIHVLSCEPEDAPDEVTYVDIDFEKGIPVGLNGEKMDALALLEKMNELGSKNGIGTIDIIENRLVGMKSRGVYETPGGTILYAAHTDLERLILDRDTMQYKNIVAQKFSQMIYDGLWFTPLRNAISAFVDVTQENVTGTVRMKLYKGNALPVASKSDYSLYSEEFATFSADEVYNQHDAEGFINLFSLPLKIRAIRKEQLEGGSKYSDKLENKLLKGGDFIQ
;
A
#
# COMPACT_ATOMS: atom_id res chain seq x y z
N MET A 1 8.50 36.85 27.04
CA MET A 1 7.93 36.40 25.76
C MET A 1 7.42 34.99 25.97
N ALA A 2 6.32 34.58 25.32
CA ALA A 2 5.89 33.19 25.38
C ALA A 2 7.00 32.31 24.74
N LYS A 3 7.22 31.13 25.28
CA LYS A 3 8.18 30.18 24.70
C LYS A 3 7.69 29.71 23.33
N GLU A 4 8.62 29.45 22.42
CA GLU A 4 8.33 28.79 21.14
C GLU A 4 7.74 27.41 21.40
N LYS A 5 6.81 26.99 20.54
CA LYS A 5 6.19 25.67 20.62
C LYS A 5 6.66 24.78 19.47
N ILE A 6 7.02 23.54 19.80
CA ILE A 6 7.44 22.53 18.84
C ILE A 6 6.51 21.33 18.96
N VAL A 7 5.86 20.93 17.88
CA VAL A 7 5.09 19.71 17.79
C VAL A 7 6.03 18.56 17.43
N LEU A 8 6.07 17.54 18.26
CA LEU A 8 6.92 16.37 18.08
C LEU A 8 6.09 15.15 17.69
N ALA A 9 6.43 14.51 16.56
CA ALA A 9 5.96 13.17 16.24
C ALA A 9 6.55 12.19 17.27
N TYR A 10 5.72 11.75 18.21
CA TYR A 10 6.12 11.00 19.39
C TYR A 10 5.59 9.58 19.38
N SER A 11 6.47 8.59 19.40
CA SER A 11 6.09 7.17 19.45
C SER A 11 6.26 6.53 20.85
N GLY A 12 6.75 7.28 21.84
CA GLY A 12 7.11 6.70 23.15
C GLY A 12 8.37 5.84 23.14
N GLY A 13 8.99 5.62 21.97
CA GLY A 13 10.25 4.90 21.83
C GLY A 13 11.47 5.68 22.41
N LEU A 14 12.63 5.03 22.40
CA LEU A 14 13.88 5.61 22.90
C LEU A 14 14.20 6.93 22.18
N ASP A 15 14.27 6.90 20.86
CA ASP A 15 14.67 8.04 20.02
C ASP A 15 13.79 9.27 20.24
N THR A 16 12.46 9.08 20.19
CA THR A 16 11.52 10.20 20.34
C THR A 16 11.49 10.76 21.77
N SER A 17 11.76 9.92 22.78
CA SER A 17 11.88 10.38 24.16
C SER A 17 13.15 11.20 24.37
N ILE A 18 14.27 10.81 23.75
CA ILE A 18 15.51 11.60 23.75
C ILE A 18 15.31 12.91 23.01
N ILE A 19 14.70 12.87 21.82
CA ILE A 19 14.42 14.07 21.03
C ILE A 19 13.60 15.08 21.84
N LEU A 20 12.62 14.63 22.62
CA LEU A 20 11.80 15.50 23.45
C LEU A 20 12.66 16.30 24.44
N THR A 21 13.55 15.63 25.18
CA THR A 21 14.46 16.28 26.14
C THR A 21 15.46 17.19 25.44
N TRP A 22 16.07 16.70 24.35
CA TRP A 22 17.03 17.43 23.54
C TRP A 22 16.45 18.73 22.96
N LEU A 23 15.20 18.71 22.46
CA LEU A 23 14.53 19.91 21.95
C LEU A 23 14.40 20.99 23.03
N LYS A 24 14.07 20.62 24.24
CA LYS A 24 13.95 21.58 25.36
C LYS A 24 15.30 22.22 25.74
N GLU A 25 16.38 21.45 25.66
CA GLU A 25 17.71 21.94 25.93
C GLU A 25 18.22 22.86 24.83
N GLN A 26 18.01 22.50 23.58
CA GLN A 26 18.52 23.24 22.43
C GLN A 26 17.76 24.52 22.12
N TYR A 27 16.44 24.52 22.33
CA TYR A 27 15.57 25.60 21.88
C TYR A 27 14.85 26.35 22.99
N ASP A 28 15.01 25.98 24.27
CA ASP A 28 14.23 26.53 25.41
C ASP A 28 12.75 26.67 25.10
N CYS A 29 12.12 25.60 24.58
CA CYS A 29 10.79 25.57 24.01
C CYS A 29 9.78 24.77 24.84
N GLU A 30 8.49 24.92 24.52
CA GLU A 30 7.45 23.99 24.91
C GLU A 30 7.33 22.88 23.86
N VAL A 31 7.41 21.61 24.29
CA VAL A 31 7.24 20.47 23.38
C VAL A 31 5.85 19.88 23.55
N ILE A 32 5.15 19.76 22.42
CA ILE A 32 3.82 19.15 22.31
C ILE A 32 4.02 17.79 21.66
N ALA A 33 3.91 16.73 22.44
CA ALA A 33 4.03 15.37 21.97
C ALA A 33 2.74 14.92 21.27
N VAL A 34 2.83 14.37 20.06
CA VAL A 34 1.68 13.84 19.30
C VAL A 34 1.95 12.40 18.92
N CYS A 35 1.16 11.49 19.45
CA CYS A 35 1.17 10.07 19.10
C CYS A 35 -0.13 9.73 18.36
N CYS A 36 -0.01 8.98 17.26
CA CYS A 36 -1.16 8.50 16.49
C CYS A 36 -1.38 7.01 16.77
N ASP A 37 -2.61 6.65 17.14
CA ASP A 37 -3.10 5.27 17.16
C ASP A 37 -3.59 4.92 15.75
N ALA A 38 -2.76 4.22 15.00
CA ALA A 38 -3.06 3.68 13.69
C ALA A 38 -3.41 2.17 13.74
N GLY A 39 -3.61 1.61 14.94
CA GLY A 39 -3.93 0.21 15.17
C GLY A 39 -2.74 -0.66 15.57
N GLN A 40 -1.59 -0.07 15.89
CA GLN A 40 -0.46 -0.78 16.49
C GLN A 40 -0.80 -1.20 17.94
N LYS A 41 -0.22 -2.33 18.38
CA LYS A 41 -0.46 -2.88 19.72
C LYS A 41 0.45 -2.23 20.76
N GLU A 42 0.05 -1.05 21.24
CA GLU A 42 0.80 -0.28 22.24
C GLU A 42 -0.11 0.18 23.39
N ASP A 43 0.47 0.41 24.57
CA ASP A 43 -0.25 1.06 25.69
C ASP A 43 -0.14 2.60 25.54
N PHE A 44 -1.13 3.18 24.89
CA PHE A 44 -1.20 4.61 24.64
C PHE A 44 -1.27 5.45 25.92
N LYS A 45 -1.80 4.89 27.00
CA LYS A 45 -1.83 5.57 28.29
C LYS A 45 -0.41 5.66 28.88
N GLU A 46 0.33 4.59 28.79
CA GLU A 46 1.74 4.59 29.20
C GLU A 46 2.59 5.55 28.35
N ILE A 47 2.35 5.61 27.05
CA ILE A 47 3.02 6.54 26.12
C ILE A 47 2.71 7.99 26.52
N GLU A 48 1.45 8.33 26.83
CA GLU A 48 1.07 9.66 27.27
C GLU A 48 1.75 10.03 28.60
N GLU A 49 1.69 9.15 29.61
CA GLU A 49 2.36 9.35 30.89
C GLU A 49 3.88 9.54 30.73
N LYS A 50 4.49 8.75 29.85
CA LYS A 50 5.92 8.85 29.54
C LYS A 50 6.26 10.17 28.88
N ALA A 51 5.44 10.68 27.96
CA ALA A 51 5.64 11.99 27.35
C ALA A 51 5.71 13.10 28.42
N TYR A 52 4.78 13.12 29.37
CA TYR A 52 4.79 14.09 30.46
C TYR A 52 6.00 13.90 31.39
N LYS A 53 6.33 12.68 31.77
CA LYS A 53 7.52 12.37 32.60
C LYS A 53 8.83 12.79 31.92
N THR A 54 8.89 12.72 30.59
CA THR A 54 10.03 13.15 29.80
C THR A 54 10.05 14.67 29.59
N GLY A 55 8.97 15.38 29.93
CA GLY A 55 8.92 16.84 29.98
C GLY A 55 8.11 17.48 28.87
N ALA A 56 7.21 16.77 28.21
CA ALA A 56 6.22 17.37 27.31
C ALA A 56 5.33 18.37 28.06
N SER A 57 5.04 19.51 27.45
CA SER A 57 4.10 20.49 27.97
C SER A 57 2.65 20.07 27.74
N LYS A 58 2.41 19.35 26.64
CA LYS A 58 1.14 18.69 26.29
C LYS A 58 1.42 17.38 25.58
N ALA A 59 0.48 16.44 25.67
CA ALA A 59 0.48 15.21 24.91
C ALA A 59 -0.88 15.01 24.24
N TYR A 60 -0.86 14.57 23.00
CA TYR A 60 -2.04 14.20 22.22
C TYR A 60 -1.92 12.75 21.81
N ILE A 61 -2.91 11.93 22.13
CA ILE A 61 -3.08 10.59 21.59
C ILE A 61 -4.27 10.66 20.62
N LEU A 62 -4.02 10.45 19.34
CA LEU A 62 -5.00 10.61 18.29
C LEU A 62 -5.39 9.25 17.72
N ASP A 63 -6.62 8.82 17.91
CA ASP A 63 -7.16 7.65 17.22
C ASP A 63 -7.42 8.02 15.75
N ILE A 64 -6.62 7.46 14.86
CA ILE A 64 -6.71 7.70 13.41
C ILE A 64 -7.13 6.44 12.63
N LYS A 65 -7.47 5.34 13.30
CA LYS A 65 -7.74 4.05 12.66
C LYS A 65 -8.83 4.14 11.60
N LYS A 66 -9.96 4.72 11.93
CA LYS A 66 -11.09 4.84 10.99
C LYS A 66 -10.72 5.70 9.77
N GLU A 67 -10.16 6.90 9.98
CA GLU A 67 -9.71 7.78 8.89
C GLU A 67 -8.65 7.08 8.04
N PHE A 68 -7.76 6.31 8.66
CA PHE A 68 -6.73 5.56 7.94
C PHE A 68 -7.33 4.50 7.01
N VAL A 69 -8.32 3.74 7.49
CA VAL A 69 -8.98 2.72 6.69
C VAL A 69 -9.78 3.34 5.54
N GLU A 70 -10.67 4.29 5.85
CA GLU A 70 -11.63 4.84 4.90
C GLU A 70 -10.99 5.75 3.85
N ASP A 71 -10.06 6.63 4.27
CA ASP A 71 -9.54 7.71 3.43
C ASP A 71 -8.17 7.41 2.81
N TYR A 72 -7.46 6.38 3.31
CA TYR A 72 -6.12 6.03 2.80
C TYR A 72 -6.05 4.60 2.30
N ILE A 73 -6.46 3.61 3.08
CA ILE A 73 -6.35 2.20 2.69
C ILE A 73 -7.30 1.87 1.54
N TRP A 74 -8.60 2.17 1.68
CA TRP A 74 -9.59 1.86 0.64
C TRP A 74 -9.29 2.52 -0.71
N PRO A 75 -8.92 3.80 -0.80
CA PRO A 75 -8.50 4.40 -2.07
C PRO A 75 -7.30 3.72 -2.72
N VAL A 76 -6.30 3.29 -1.95
CA VAL A 76 -5.10 2.62 -2.47
C VAL A 76 -5.41 1.19 -2.92
N MET A 77 -6.21 0.45 -2.13
CA MET A 77 -6.71 -0.88 -2.49
C MET A 77 -7.56 -0.83 -3.76
N LYS A 78 -8.53 0.08 -3.81
CA LYS A 78 -9.42 0.30 -4.95
C LYS A 78 -8.65 0.62 -6.25
N ALA A 79 -7.57 1.36 -6.14
CA ALA A 79 -6.66 1.62 -7.26
C ALA A 79 -5.90 0.36 -7.71
N GLY A 80 -5.82 -0.68 -6.91
CA GLY A 80 -4.97 -1.84 -7.15
C GLY A 80 -3.48 -1.49 -7.03
N ALA A 81 -3.14 -0.48 -6.22
CA ALA A 81 -1.79 0.04 -6.13
C ALA A 81 -0.90 -0.88 -5.29
N VAL A 82 0.13 -1.43 -5.92
CA VAL A 82 1.12 -2.32 -5.30
C VAL A 82 2.52 -1.84 -5.71
N TYR A 83 3.38 -1.52 -4.74
CA TYR A 83 4.73 -1.05 -5.05
C TYR A 83 5.63 -2.22 -5.42
N GLU A 84 6.34 -2.06 -6.55
CA GLU A 84 7.24 -3.09 -7.12
C GLU A 84 6.61 -4.49 -7.22
N GLY A 85 5.29 -4.55 -7.42
CA GLY A 85 4.55 -5.79 -7.63
C GLY A 85 4.30 -6.64 -6.38
N ALA A 86 4.70 -6.18 -5.19
CA ALA A 86 4.60 -6.95 -3.96
C ALA A 86 4.14 -6.15 -2.73
N TYR A 87 4.70 -4.96 -2.48
CA TYR A 87 4.47 -4.22 -1.24
C TYR A 87 3.14 -3.46 -1.26
N LEU A 88 2.26 -3.75 -0.29
CA LEU A 88 0.92 -3.16 -0.13
C LEU A 88 0.90 -1.83 0.64
N LEU A 89 2.04 -1.12 0.71
CA LEU A 89 2.17 0.30 1.05
C LEU A 89 1.76 0.73 2.47
N GLY A 90 1.68 -0.18 3.46
CA GLY A 90 1.11 0.13 4.77
C GLY A 90 1.76 1.29 5.50
N THR A 91 3.10 1.31 5.60
CA THR A 91 3.83 2.46 6.19
C THR A 91 3.66 3.72 5.33
N SER A 92 3.71 3.56 3.99
CA SER A 92 3.67 4.68 3.06
C SER A 92 2.33 5.43 3.09
N MET A 93 1.23 4.72 3.34
CA MET A 93 -0.11 5.30 3.51
C MET A 93 -0.29 5.98 4.87
N ALA A 94 0.30 5.42 5.93
CA ALA A 94 0.13 5.93 7.30
C ALA A 94 0.85 7.28 7.51
N ARG A 95 2.04 7.47 6.93
CA ARG A 95 2.86 8.67 7.17
C ARG A 95 2.22 9.98 6.70
N PRO A 96 1.58 10.08 5.52
CA PRO A 96 0.85 11.28 5.13
C PRO A 96 -0.31 11.63 6.07
N LEU A 97 -1.03 10.64 6.58
CA LEU A 97 -2.09 10.87 7.58
C LEU A 97 -1.50 11.38 8.89
N MET A 98 -0.46 10.72 9.42
CA MET A 98 0.21 11.16 10.64
C MET A 98 0.76 12.58 10.50
N ALA A 99 1.41 12.91 9.36
CA ALA A 99 1.92 14.24 9.09
C ALA A 99 0.80 15.30 9.01
N LYS A 100 -0.35 14.97 8.42
CA LYS A 100 -1.54 15.81 8.44
C LYS A 100 -1.97 16.11 9.87
N LYS A 101 -2.03 15.09 10.75
CA LYS A 101 -2.38 15.28 12.15
C LYS A 101 -1.39 16.16 12.91
N LEU A 102 -0.10 16.06 12.60
CA LEU A 102 0.91 16.96 13.17
C LEU A 102 0.68 18.41 12.74
N VAL A 103 0.33 18.66 11.47
CA VAL A 103 0.00 20.00 10.97
C VAL A 103 -1.26 20.52 11.64
N GLU A 104 -2.33 19.73 11.75
CA GLU A 104 -3.59 20.11 12.44
C GLU A 104 -3.32 20.50 13.90
N ILE A 105 -2.46 19.79 14.62
CA ILE A 105 -2.10 20.14 16.00
C ILE A 105 -1.19 21.37 16.04
N ALA A 106 -0.25 21.51 15.10
CA ALA A 106 0.60 22.71 15.04
C ALA A 106 -0.22 23.98 14.84
N GLU A 107 -1.20 23.94 13.94
CA GLU A 107 -2.13 25.06 13.72
C GLU A 107 -3.01 25.34 14.94
N LYS A 108 -3.56 24.29 15.57
CA LYS A 108 -4.38 24.41 16.78
C LYS A 108 -3.62 25.04 17.96
N GLU A 109 -2.34 24.72 18.08
CA GLU A 109 -1.48 25.18 19.20
C GLU A 109 -0.70 26.45 18.87
N ASP A 110 -0.86 27.00 17.67
CA ASP A 110 -0.08 28.14 17.18
C ASP A 110 1.43 27.87 17.22
N ALA A 111 1.82 26.69 16.77
CA ALA A 111 3.20 26.23 16.70
C ALA A 111 3.75 26.30 15.26
N PHE A 112 4.94 26.88 15.10
CA PHE A 112 5.59 27.04 13.78
C PHE A 112 6.66 25.99 13.49
N TYR A 113 6.84 25.02 14.38
CA TYR A 113 7.85 23.99 14.26
C TYR A 113 7.22 22.60 14.43
N ILE A 114 7.58 21.69 13.52
CA ILE A 114 7.30 20.25 13.67
C ILE A 114 8.64 19.52 13.69
N CYS A 115 8.79 18.60 14.65
CA CYS A 115 9.96 17.72 14.78
C CYS A 115 9.56 16.27 14.54
N HIS A 116 10.41 15.52 13.84
CA HIS A 116 10.28 14.06 13.68
C HIS A 116 11.61 13.34 13.92
N GLY A 117 11.53 12.09 14.39
CA GLY A 117 12.67 11.23 14.67
C GLY A 117 13.07 10.29 13.51
N CYS A 118 12.69 10.59 12.28
CA CYS A 118 13.06 9.74 11.14
C CYS A 118 14.55 9.85 10.82
N THR A 119 15.18 8.69 10.57
CA THR A 119 16.59 8.63 10.17
C THR A 119 16.81 9.12 8.74
N GLY A 120 18.01 9.62 8.45
CA GLY A 120 18.38 10.10 7.10
C GLY A 120 18.44 9.00 6.02
N LYS A 121 18.43 7.72 6.43
CA LYS A 121 18.44 6.54 5.52
C LYS A 121 17.04 6.04 5.16
N GLY A 122 16.00 6.49 5.88
CA GLY A 122 14.61 6.04 5.67
C GLY A 122 13.82 6.93 4.73
N ASN A 123 12.78 6.36 4.09
CA ASN A 123 11.84 7.10 3.26
C ASN A 123 10.90 7.99 4.09
N ASP A 124 10.68 7.67 5.35
CA ASP A 124 9.67 8.31 6.19
C ASP A 124 9.91 9.81 6.37
N GLN A 125 11.17 10.23 6.46
CA GLN A 125 11.52 11.65 6.48
C GLN A 125 10.94 12.40 5.27
N VAL A 126 11.02 11.80 4.07
CA VAL A 126 10.48 12.39 2.86
C VAL A 126 8.96 12.47 2.93
N ARG A 127 8.31 11.40 3.37
CA ARG A 127 6.85 11.31 3.51
C ARG A 127 6.28 12.34 4.47
N PHE A 128 6.89 12.50 5.65
CA PHE A 128 6.51 13.52 6.63
C PHE A 128 6.72 14.93 6.07
N GLU A 129 7.92 15.24 5.61
CA GLU A 129 8.27 16.59 5.22
C GLU A 129 7.54 17.06 3.96
N THR A 130 7.40 16.17 2.95
CA THR A 130 6.63 16.49 1.74
C THR A 130 5.16 16.80 2.07
N THR A 131 4.57 16.02 2.98
CA THR A 131 3.20 16.26 3.43
C THR A 131 3.09 17.56 4.21
N ILE A 132 3.97 17.83 5.17
CA ILE A 132 3.96 19.07 5.96
C ILE A 132 4.07 20.28 5.03
N LYS A 133 5.03 20.26 4.10
CA LYS A 133 5.23 21.34 3.13
C LYS A 133 4.04 21.54 2.18
N ALA A 134 3.35 20.47 1.81
CA ALA A 134 2.17 20.54 0.96
C ALA A 134 0.97 21.16 1.69
N LEU A 135 0.81 20.87 2.98
CA LEU A 135 -0.32 21.34 3.80
C LEU A 135 -0.08 22.74 4.39
N ASN A 136 1.12 22.99 4.93
CA ASN A 136 1.46 24.29 5.49
C ASN A 136 2.95 24.61 5.27
N PRO A 137 3.29 25.38 4.22
CA PRO A 137 4.67 25.70 3.88
C PRO A 137 5.35 26.66 4.88
N ALA A 138 4.61 27.29 5.79
CA ALA A 138 5.19 28.18 6.82
C ALA A 138 5.82 27.39 7.99
N ILE A 139 5.44 26.13 8.18
CA ILE A 139 5.97 25.27 9.23
C ILE A 139 7.43 24.92 8.94
N LYS A 140 8.29 25.13 9.92
CA LYS A 140 9.70 24.75 9.89
C LYS A 140 9.88 23.34 10.45
N ILE A 141 10.72 22.55 9.82
CA ILE A 141 10.95 21.16 10.18
C ILE A 141 12.25 21.01 10.93
N ILE A 142 12.21 20.28 12.04
CA ILE A 142 13.40 19.90 12.83
C ILE A 142 13.56 18.38 12.68
N ALA A 143 14.72 17.97 12.18
CA ALA A 143 15.06 16.56 11.96
C ALA A 143 16.40 16.24 12.65
N PRO A 144 16.41 15.90 13.95
CA PRO A 144 17.62 15.78 14.75
C PRO A 144 18.66 14.81 14.18
N TRP A 145 18.23 13.69 13.62
CA TRP A 145 19.15 12.72 13.00
C TRP A 145 20.05 13.28 11.88
N ARG A 146 19.80 14.48 11.40
CA ARG A 146 20.64 15.17 10.41
C ARG A 146 21.62 16.16 11.04
N SER A 147 21.46 16.51 12.31
CA SER A 147 22.16 17.63 12.94
C SER A 147 22.71 17.39 14.33
N TRP A 148 22.26 16.34 15.03
CA TRP A 148 22.78 16.03 16.35
C TRP A 148 24.05 15.18 16.29
N ASP A 149 24.79 15.14 17.41
CA ASP A 149 26.12 14.47 17.49
C ASP A 149 26.03 13.00 17.96
N PHE A 150 24.82 12.41 18.02
CA PHE A 150 24.67 11.00 18.38
C PHE A 150 24.86 10.13 17.13
N HIS A 151 25.76 9.14 17.25
CA HIS A 151 26.15 8.28 16.12
C HIS A 151 25.74 6.83 16.32
N SER A 152 25.41 6.44 17.56
CA SER A 152 25.11 5.06 17.92
C SER A 152 23.90 4.96 18.86
N ARG A 153 23.38 3.75 19.00
CA ARG A 153 22.33 3.44 19.99
C ARG A 153 22.87 3.56 21.42
N GLU A 154 24.16 3.28 21.61
CA GLU A 154 24.86 3.39 22.86
C GLU A 154 24.88 4.84 23.34
N ASP A 155 25.19 5.80 22.45
CA ASP A 155 25.18 7.24 22.77
C ASP A 155 23.77 7.67 23.23
N LEU A 156 22.74 7.19 22.56
CA LEU A 156 21.35 7.46 22.92
C LEU A 156 20.99 6.91 24.31
N ILE A 157 21.45 5.70 24.64
CA ILE A 157 21.24 5.07 25.95
C ILE A 157 21.97 5.83 27.06
N GLU A 158 23.20 6.26 26.80
CA GLU A 158 23.97 7.06 27.76
C GLU A 158 23.31 8.42 28.04
N TYR A 159 22.88 9.11 26.99
CA TYR A 159 22.14 10.37 27.12
C TYR A 159 20.83 10.16 27.90
N ALA A 160 20.08 9.13 27.59
CA ALA A 160 18.83 8.84 28.29
C ALA A 160 19.03 8.56 29.78
N LYS A 161 20.10 7.81 30.14
CA LYS A 161 20.48 7.57 31.54
C LYS A 161 20.88 8.87 32.28
N ALA A 162 21.69 9.71 31.64
CA ALA A 162 22.14 10.98 32.20
C ALA A 162 20.98 11.95 32.50
N HIS A 163 19.88 11.86 31.70
CA HIS A 163 18.71 12.72 31.84
C HIS A 163 17.53 12.07 32.55
N GLY A 164 17.70 10.85 33.08
CA GLY A 164 16.63 10.14 33.80
C GLY A 164 15.43 9.77 32.93
N ILE A 165 15.63 9.65 31.62
CA ILE A 165 14.57 9.25 30.68
C ILE A 165 14.26 7.76 30.91
N PRO A 166 13.00 7.36 31.14
CA PRO A 166 12.63 5.97 31.34
C PRO A 166 12.97 5.13 30.11
N ILE A 167 13.92 4.20 30.28
CA ILE A 167 14.28 3.23 29.25
C ILE A 167 13.71 1.88 29.69
N HIS A 168 12.78 1.34 28.92
CA HIS A 168 12.48 -0.08 29.07
C HIS A 168 13.63 -0.87 28.44
N GLN A 169 14.38 -1.59 29.27
CA GLN A 169 15.35 -2.58 28.79
C GLN A 169 14.55 -3.71 28.10
N THR A 170 14.29 -3.53 26.81
CA THR A 170 13.78 -4.63 26.01
C THR A 170 14.96 -5.48 25.56
N VAL A 171 14.75 -6.79 25.62
CA VAL A 171 15.55 -7.81 24.93
C VAL A 171 15.96 -7.26 23.56
N GLU A 172 17.19 -7.49 23.11
CA GLU A 172 17.67 -7.06 21.81
C GLU A 172 16.62 -7.35 20.75
N LYS A 173 15.98 -6.29 20.27
CA LYS A 173 15.05 -6.43 19.15
C LYS A 173 15.91 -6.69 17.91
N ILE A 174 15.88 -7.92 17.41
CA ILE A 174 16.63 -8.33 16.23
C ILE A 174 16.18 -7.49 15.03
N TYR A 175 14.89 -7.22 14.93
CA TYR A 175 14.28 -6.46 13.83
C TYR A 175 13.77 -5.09 14.26
N SER A 176 13.94 -4.09 13.39
CA SER A 176 13.15 -2.86 13.44
C SER A 176 11.76 -3.15 12.91
N ARG A 177 10.72 -2.76 13.64
CA ARG A 177 9.32 -3.05 13.30
C ARG A 177 8.51 -1.76 13.25
N ASP A 178 7.59 -1.68 12.28
CA ASP A 178 6.58 -0.62 12.16
C ASP A 178 5.22 -1.28 11.92
N GLU A 179 4.29 -1.09 12.85
CA GLU A 179 2.98 -1.74 12.87
C GLU A 179 1.86 -0.71 12.75
N ASN A 180 0.83 -1.06 12.00
CA ASN A 180 -0.46 -0.39 11.99
C ASN A 180 -1.56 -1.40 11.67
N ILE A 181 -2.83 -0.97 11.60
CA ILE A 181 -3.97 -1.88 11.37
C ILE A 181 -3.89 -2.63 10.03
N TRP A 182 -3.14 -2.11 9.05
CA TRP A 182 -2.99 -2.73 7.73
C TRP A 182 -1.90 -3.79 7.68
N HIS A 183 -0.77 -3.51 8.34
CA HIS A 183 0.40 -4.36 8.22
C HIS A 183 1.40 -4.20 9.37
N ILE A 184 2.40 -5.08 9.37
CA ILE A 184 3.66 -4.88 10.09
C ILE A 184 4.83 -5.06 9.12
N SER A 185 5.84 -4.21 9.26
CA SER A 185 7.13 -4.35 8.56
C SER A 185 8.23 -4.82 9.51
N HIS A 186 9.16 -5.60 8.98
CA HIS A 186 10.36 -6.08 9.67
C HIS A 186 11.58 -5.77 8.83
N GLU A 187 12.55 -5.08 9.40
CA GLU A 187 13.79 -4.68 8.74
C GLU A 187 15.00 -4.90 9.66
N GLY A 188 16.19 -5.01 9.08
CA GLY A 188 17.45 -5.13 9.83
C GLY A 188 17.77 -6.53 10.32
N GLY A 189 18.74 -6.65 11.23
CA GLY A 189 19.19 -7.94 11.77
C GLY A 189 19.69 -8.90 10.69
N ASN A 190 19.24 -10.14 10.72
CA ASN A 190 19.65 -11.15 9.74
C ASN A 190 19.16 -10.88 8.30
N LEU A 191 18.17 -9.98 8.13
CA LEU A 191 17.67 -9.58 6.81
C LEU A 191 18.64 -8.67 6.03
N GLU A 192 19.64 -8.09 6.70
CA GLU A 192 20.66 -7.24 6.06
C GLU A 192 21.52 -8.02 5.05
N ASN A 193 21.65 -9.33 5.25
CA ASN A 193 22.25 -10.19 4.24
C ASN A 193 21.13 -10.85 3.41
N PRO A 194 21.00 -10.50 2.11
CA PRO A 194 19.92 -11.02 1.27
C PRO A 194 19.99 -12.52 1.00
N TRP A 195 21.10 -13.19 1.35
CA TRP A 195 21.26 -14.63 1.25
C TRP A 195 20.71 -15.39 2.48
N ASN A 196 20.41 -14.70 3.57
CA ASN A 196 19.83 -15.33 4.74
C ASN A 196 18.31 -15.50 4.57
N GLU A 197 17.79 -16.66 4.92
CA GLU A 197 16.36 -16.84 5.13
C GLU A 197 15.91 -16.05 6.38
N HIS A 198 14.71 -15.47 6.36
CA HIS A 198 14.17 -14.89 7.58
C HIS A 198 13.90 -15.97 8.62
N LEU A 199 14.00 -15.61 9.89
CA LEU A 199 13.79 -16.56 10.98
C LEU A 199 12.28 -16.70 11.25
N LYS A 200 11.84 -17.87 11.74
CA LYS A 200 10.43 -18.14 12.05
C LYS A 200 9.80 -17.17 13.06
N ASP A 201 10.60 -16.58 13.95
CA ASP A 201 10.18 -15.58 14.93
C ASP A 201 9.89 -14.19 14.35
N ILE A 202 10.04 -14.04 13.03
CA ILE A 202 9.66 -12.81 12.33
C ILE A 202 8.16 -12.57 12.36
N HIS A 203 7.37 -13.66 12.34
CA HIS A 203 5.91 -13.59 12.33
C HIS A 203 5.36 -13.01 13.63
N VAL A 204 4.58 -11.93 13.51
CA VAL A 204 3.90 -11.24 14.61
C VAL A 204 2.38 -11.23 14.39
N LEU A 205 1.95 -10.99 13.16
CA LEU A 205 0.54 -10.96 12.78
C LEU A 205 0.08 -12.31 12.23
N SER A 206 0.92 -12.99 11.46
CA SER A 206 0.60 -14.23 10.77
C SER A 206 1.34 -15.43 11.38
N CYS A 207 1.34 -16.55 10.71
CA CYS A 207 2.15 -17.73 11.03
C CYS A 207 2.76 -18.28 9.74
N GLU A 208 3.73 -19.21 9.88
CA GLU A 208 4.20 -19.95 8.71
C GLU A 208 3.04 -20.72 8.06
N PRO A 209 2.99 -20.80 6.72
CA PRO A 209 1.95 -21.55 6.03
C PRO A 209 1.84 -23.03 6.47
N GLU A 210 2.96 -23.65 6.85
CA GLU A 210 3.00 -25.02 7.35
C GLU A 210 2.29 -25.18 8.71
N ASP A 211 2.35 -24.13 9.53
CA ASP A 211 1.77 -24.11 10.87
C ASP A 211 0.28 -23.70 10.86
N ALA A 212 -0.23 -23.25 9.70
CA ALA A 212 -1.65 -22.92 9.53
C ALA A 212 -2.55 -24.17 9.52
N PRO A 213 -3.85 -24.03 9.89
CA PRO A 213 -4.78 -25.15 9.95
C PRO A 213 -4.89 -25.95 8.65
N ASP A 214 -5.09 -27.27 8.77
CA ASP A 214 -5.36 -28.17 7.63
C ASP A 214 -6.80 -28.04 7.09
N GLU A 215 -7.65 -27.28 7.79
CA GLU A 215 -9.02 -27.03 7.38
C GLU A 215 -9.11 -25.76 6.51
N VAL A 216 -9.81 -25.90 5.39
CA VAL A 216 -10.08 -24.77 4.48
C VAL A 216 -11.07 -23.80 5.11
N THR A 217 -10.77 -22.51 5.04
CA THR A 217 -11.71 -21.44 5.41
C THR A 217 -12.31 -20.83 4.16
N TYR A 218 -13.65 -20.75 4.07
CA TYR A 218 -14.35 -20.01 3.04
C TYR A 218 -14.93 -18.74 3.64
N VAL A 219 -14.86 -17.63 2.86
CA VAL A 219 -15.47 -16.36 3.24
C VAL A 219 -15.99 -15.65 2.00
N ASP A 220 -17.21 -15.12 2.08
CA ASP A 220 -17.82 -14.28 1.05
C ASP A 220 -17.57 -12.81 1.43
N ILE A 221 -16.96 -12.05 0.52
CA ILE A 221 -16.67 -10.62 0.71
C ILE A 221 -17.60 -9.83 -0.21
N ASP A 222 -18.37 -8.93 0.38
CA ASP A 222 -19.29 -8.06 -0.35
C ASP A 222 -18.65 -6.72 -0.63
N PHE A 223 -18.72 -6.26 -1.88
CA PHE A 223 -18.19 -4.98 -2.34
C PHE A 223 -19.30 -4.08 -2.86
N GLU A 224 -19.19 -2.78 -2.57
CA GLU A 224 -19.98 -1.70 -3.19
C GLU A 224 -19.01 -0.64 -3.75
N LYS A 225 -19.07 -0.38 -5.05
CA LYS A 225 -18.18 0.58 -5.76
C LYS A 225 -16.69 0.40 -5.44
N GLY A 226 -16.25 -0.85 -5.47
CA GLY A 226 -14.86 -1.23 -5.21
C GLY A 226 -14.43 -1.18 -3.75
N ILE A 227 -15.31 -0.89 -2.81
CA ILE A 227 -15.04 -0.87 -1.37
C ILE A 227 -15.66 -2.09 -0.71
N PRO A 228 -14.94 -2.84 0.15
CA PRO A 228 -15.51 -3.94 0.90
C PRO A 228 -16.47 -3.41 1.97
N VAL A 229 -17.68 -3.95 2.03
CA VAL A 229 -18.78 -3.45 2.89
C VAL A 229 -19.41 -4.53 3.76
N GLY A 230 -19.04 -5.80 3.56
CA GLY A 230 -19.62 -6.90 4.34
C GLY A 230 -18.88 -8.21 4.19
N LEU A 231 -19.16 -9.13 5.10
CA LEU A 231 -18.65 -10.50 5.11
C LEU A 231 -19.81 -11.49 5.32
N ASN A 232 -19.87 -12.54 4.49
CA ASN A 232 -20.87 -13.60 4.57
C ASN A 232 -22.31 -13.07 4.58
N GLY A 233 -22.57 -11.96 3.85
CA GLY A 233 -23.87 -11.30 3.77
C GLY A 233 -24.20 -10.36 4.92
N GLU A 234 -23.31 -10.18 5.90
CA GLU A 234 -23.48 -9.23 7.00
C GLU A 234 -22.70 -7.94 6.71
N LYS A 235 -23.39 -6.78 6.71
CA LYS A 235 -22.74 -5.48 6.58
C LYS A 235 -21.89 -5.17 7.82
N MET A 236 -20.70 -4.62 7.58
CA MET A 236 -19.74 -4.25 8.62
C MET A 236 -19.21 -2.84 8.37
N ASP A 237 -18.83 -2.13 9.44
CA ASP A 237 -18.04 -0.92 9.29
C ASP A 237 -16.62 -1.24 8.81
N ALA A 238 -15.96 -0.25 8.19
CA ALA A 238 -14.68 -0.44 7.53
C ALA A 238 -13.58 -0.98 8.46
N LEU A 239 -13.53 -0.49 9.69
CA LEU A 239 -12.52 -0.90 10.67
C LEU A 239 -12.74 -2.34 11.12
N ALA A 240 -13.96 -2.68 11.56
CA ALA A 240 -14.31 -4.03 12.00
C ALA A 240 -14.12 -5.07 10.87
N LEU A 241 -14.44 -4.70 9.62
CA LEU A 241 -14.23 -5.56 8.47
C LEU A 241 -12.74 -5.85 8.27
N LEU A 242 -11.88 -4.83 8.30
CA LEU A 242 -10.43 -5.01 8.14
C LEU A 242 -9.84 -5.84 9.29
N GLU A 243 -10.24 -5.59 10.54
CA GLU A 243 -9.83 -6.38 11.69
C GLU A 243 -10.20 -7.87 11.52
N LYS A 244 -11.41 -8.14 11.03
CA LYS A 244 -11.86 -9.52 10.77
C LYS A 244 -11.08 -10.17 9.62
N MET A 245 -10.77 -9.42 8.58
CA MET A 245 -9.94 -9.91 7.47
C MET A 245 -8.50 -10.21 7.93
N ASN A 246 -7.95 -9.37 8.82
CA ASN A 246 -6.64 -9.62 9.42
C ASN A 246 -6.65 -10.90 10.26
N GLU A 247 -7.68 -11.11 11.10
CA GLU A 247 -7.85 -12.34 11.88
C GLU A 247 -7.88 -13.60 10.98
N LEU A 248 -8.68 -13.55 9.92
CA LEU A 248 -8.81 -14.67 8.98
C LEU A 248 -7.50 -14.93 8.22
N GLY A 249 -6.84 -13.88 7.74
CA GLY A 249 -5.56 -14.01 7.03
C GLY A 249 -4.45 -14.52 7.93
N SER A 250 -4.33 -13.97 9.13
CA SER A 250 -3.35 -14.38 10.14
C SER A 250 -3.48 -15.85 10.49
N LYS A 251 -4.71 -16.31 10.77
CA LYS A 251 -5.00 -17.71 11.09
C LYS A 251 -4.59 -18.67 9.97
N ASN A 252 -4.69 -18.25 8.72
CA ASN A 252 -4.42 -19.08 7.54
C ASN A 252 -3.00 -18.90 6.99
N GLY A 253 -2.09 -18.21 7.69
CA GLY A 253 -0.69 -18.01 7.27
C GLY A 253 -0.56 -17.12 6.04
N ILE A 254 -1.52 -16.21 5.82
CA ILE A 254 -1.60 -15.37 4.60
C ILE A 254 -0.94 -14.02 4.84
N GLY A 255 -0.29 -13.48 3.80
CA GLY A 255 0.09 -12.09 3.71
C GLY A 255 1.54 -11.78 4.02
N THR A 256 2.38 -12.78 4.23
CA THR A 256 3.83 -12.58 4.40
C THR A 256 4.51 -12.46 3.05
N ILE A 257 5.28 -11.40 2.86
CA ILE A 257 6.15 -11.21 1.71
C ILE A 257 7.55 -10.80 2.18
N ASP A 258 8.58 -11.28 1.48
CA ASP A 258 9.98 -10.95 1.70
C ASP A 258 10.53 -10.35 0.41
N ILE A 259 10.90 -9.07 0.43
CA ILE A 259 11.30 -8.34 -0.79
C ILE A 259 12.52 -7.47 -0.57
N ILE A 260 13.27 -7.29 -1.65
CA ILE A 260 14.29 -6.25 -1.77
C ILE A 260 13.71 -5.13 -2.63
N GLU A 261 13.42 -4.01 -2.01
CA GLU A 261 12.79 -2.84 -2.65
C GLU A 261 13.79 -1.71 -2.92
N ASN A 262 13.44 -0.82 -3.84
CA ASN A 262 14.18 0.40 -4.09
C ASN A 262 13.62 1.54 -3.24
N ARG A 263 14.42 2.03 -2.28
CA ARG A 263 14.04 3.21 -1.49
C ARG A 263 14.14 4.50 -2.32
N LEU A 264 13.26 5.46 -2.03
CA LEU A 264 13.27 6.78 -2.65
C LEU A 264 14.62 7.49 -2.47
N VAL A 265 15.28 7.28 -1.35
CA VAL A 265 16.62 7.81 -1.03
C VAL A 265 17.77 7.12 -1.78
N GLY A 266 17.47 6.22 -2.72
CA GLY A 266 18.41 5.68 -3.70
C GLY A 266 19.09 4.37 -3.34
N MET A 267 18.86 3.81 -2.15
CA MET A 267 19.40 2.50 -1.75
C MET A 267 18.39 1.38 -1.88
N LYS A 268 18.87 0.15 -2.04
CA LYS A 268 18.04 -1.05 -1.86
C LYS A 268 17.93 -1.39 -0.39
N SER A 269 16.75 -1.86 0.02
CA SER A 269 16.49 -2.35 1.36
C SER A 269 15.67 -3.64 1.30
N ARG A 270 15.96 -4.60 2.16
CA ARG A 270 15.15 -5.80 2.32
C ARG A 270 14.23 -5.62 3.51
N GLY A 271 12.97 -5.93 3.29
CA GLY A 271 11.95 -5.96 4.33
C GLY A 271 11.07 -7.20 4.21
N VAL A 272 10.62 -7.70 5.35
CA VAL A 272 9.53 -8.69 5.42
C VAL A 272 8.30 -7.94 5.89
N TYR A 273 7.18 -8.14 5.19
CA TYR A 273 5.91 -7.48 5.46
C TYR A 273 4.85 -8.53 5.72
N GLU A 274 4.03 -8.33 6.74
CA GLU A 274 2.84 -9.13 6.99
C GLU A 274 1.61 -8.26 6.77
N THR A 275 0.79 -8.58 5.76
CA THR A 275 -0.42 -7.83 5.41
C THR A 275 -1.59 -8.80 5.20
N PRO A 276 -2.03 -9.51 6.25
CA PRO A 276 -2.92 -10.67 6.11
C PRO A 276 -4.27 -10.32 5.48
N GLY A 277 -5.00 -9.36 6.04
CA GLY A 277 -6.31 -8.94 5.51
C GLY A 277 -6.19 -8.26 4.16
N GLY A 278 -5.18 -7.41 3.99
CA GLY A 278 -4.93 -6.71 2.75
C GLY A 278 -4.70 -7.65 1.57
N THR A 279 -3.93 -8.71 1.75
CA THR A 279 -3.68 -9.71 0.71
C THR A 279 -4.97 -10.38 0.24
N ILE A 280 -5.87 -10.73 1.16
CA ILE A 280 -7.18 -11.31 0.81
C ILE A 280 -8.03 -10.29 0.06
N LEU A 281 -8.10 -9.06 0.55
CA LEU A 281 -8.92 -8.00 -0.05
C LEU A 281 -8.45 -7.63 -1.46
N TYR A 282 -7.13 -7.53 -1.71
CA TYR A 282 -6.60 -7.29 -3.05
C TYR A 282 -6.92 -8.42 -4.02
N ALA A 283 -6.80 -9.67 -3.59
CA ALA A 283 -7.14 -10.82 -4.42
C ALA A 283 -8.64 -10.83 -4.79
N ALA A 284 -9.52 -10.61 -3.81
CA ALA A 284 -10.97 -10.55 -4.02
C ALA A 284 -11.37 -9.39 -4.93
N HIS A 285 -10.87 -8.18 -4.66
CA HIS A 285 -11.17 -6.99 -5.44
C HIS A 285 -10.74 -7.14 -6.91
N THR A 286 -9.52 -7.66 -7.14
CA THR A 286 -9.01 -7.89 -8.49
C THR A 286 -9.86 -8.90 -9.26
N ASP A 287 -10.38 -9.92 -8.60
CA ASP A 287 -11.26 -10.91 -9.22
C ASP A 287 -12.61 -10.32 -9.60
N LEU A 288 -13.19 -9.50 -8.72
CA LEU A 288 -14.43 -8.79 -9.02
C LEU A 288 -14.26 -7.81 -10.18
N GLU A 289 -13.15 -7.09 -10.27
CA GLU A 289 -12.85 -6.23 -11.42
C GLU A 289 -12.79 -7.00 -12.74
N ARG A 290 -12.18 -8.20 -12.75
CA ARG A 290 -12.13 -9.06 -13.94
C ARG A 290 -13.51 -9.45 -14.44
N LEU A 291 -14.48 -9.57 -13.55
CA LEU A 291 -15.85 -9.90 -13.90
C LEU A 291 -16.60 -8.70 -14.52
N ILE A 292 -16.27 -7.47 -14.11
CA ILE A 292 -17.08 -6.28 -14.37
C ILE A 292 -16.42 -5.31 -15.35
N LEU A 293 -15.11 -5.11 -15.30
CA LEU A 293 -14.43 -4.14 -16.15
C LEU A 293 -14.16 -4.71 -17.55
N ASP A 294 -14.36 -3.88 -18.57
CA ASP A 294 -13.90 -4.21 -19.91
C ASP A 294 -12.37 -4.25 -20.00
N ARG A 295 -11.88 -4.92 -21.05
CA ARG A 295 -10.45 -5.16 -21.24
C ARG A 295 -9.61 -3.88 -21.23
N ASP A 296 -10.04 -2.85 -21.94
CA ASP A 296 -9.26 -1.64 -22.18
C ASP A 296 -9.21 -0.80 -20.90
N THR A 297 -10.34 -0.67 -20.19
CA THR A 297 -10.42 -0.02 -18.86
C THR A 297 -9.51 -0.74 -17.86
N MET A 298 -9.57 -2.06 -17.77
CA MET A 298 -8.74 -2.82 -16.82
C MET A 298 -7.24 -2.68 -17.12
N GLN A 299 -6.84 -2.77 -18.39
CA GLN A 299 -5.44 -2.63 -18.78
C GLN A 299 -4.90 -1.23 -18.47
N TYR A 300 -5.67 -0.18 -18.77
CA TYR A 300 -5.25 1.18 -18.49
C TYR A 300 -5.21 1.47 -16.98
N LYS A 301 -6.20 0.97 -16.23
CA LYS A 301 -6.19 1.07 -14.76
C LYS A 301 -4.93 0.45 -14.15
N ASN A 302 -4.46 -0.70 -14.65
CA ASN A 302 -3.24 -1.33 -14.17
C ASN A 302 -1.98 -0.45 -14.40
N ILE A 303 -1.91 0.28 -15.52
CA ILE A 303 -0.84 1.25 -15.78
C ILE A 303 -0.91 2.41 -14.77
N VAL A 304 -2.10 2.93 -14.55
CA VAL A 304 -2.34 4.02 -13.59
C VAL A 304 -2.03 3.59 -12.17
N ALA A 305 -2.37 2.34 -11.79
CA ALA A 305 -2.08 1.77 -10.48
C ALA A 305 -0.58 1.76 -10.14
N GLN A 306 0.28 1.49 -11.11
CA GLN A 306 1.74 1.55 -10.94
C GLN A 306 2.21 2.97 -10.61
N LYS A 307 1.70 3.98 -11.31
CA LYS A 307 2.03 5.38 -11.00
C LYS A 307 1.47 5.80 -9.65
N PHE A 308 0.26 5.36 -9.32
CA PHE A 308 -0.35 5.64 -8.03
C PHE A 308 0.46 5.05 -6.87
N SER A 309 0.88 3.78 -6.99
CA SER A 309 1.71 3.11 -5.97
C SER A 309 3.04 3.82 -5.75
N GLN A 310 3.71 4.25 -6.82
CA GLN A 310 4.93 5.05 -6.73
C GLN A 310 4.68 6.37 -5.97
N MET A 311 3.61 7.09 -6.30
CA MET A 311 3.30 8.35 -5.64
C MET A 311 3.02 8.18 -4.15
N ILE A 312 2.31 7.10 -3.77
CA ILE A 312 2.05 6.78 -2.35
C ILE A 312 3.36 6.43 -1.65
N TYR A 313 4.20 5.60 -2.28
CA TYR A 313 5.52 5.23 -1.75
C TYR A 313 6.41 6.45 -1.50
N ASP A 314 6.38 7.42 -2.41
CA ASP A 314 7.16 8.65 -2.39
C ASP A 314 6.59 9.74 -1.44
N GLY A 315 5.43 9.51 -0.80
CA GLY A 315 4.79 10.49 0.09
C GLY A 315 4.07 11.63 -0.63
N LEU A 316 3.73 11.46 -1.91
CA LEU A 316 3.07 12.46 -2.75
C LEU A 316 1.54 12.41 -2.64
N TRP A 317 1.02 12.18 -1.44
CA TRP A 317 -0.43 12.06 -1.17
C TRP A 317 -1.19 13.35 -1.49
N PHE A 318 -0.69 14.50 -1.05
CA PHE A 318 -1.34 15.80 -1.20
C PHE A 318 -0.86 16.53 -2.47
N THR A 319 -1.09 15.88 -3.64
CA THR A 319 -0.72 16.46 -4.94
C THR A 319 -1.88 16.44 -5.92
N PRO A 320 -1.95 17.40 -6.87
CA PRO A 320 -2.99 17.41 -7.90
C PRO A 320 -3.03 16.12 -8.73
N LEU A 321 -1.87 15.54 -9.04
CA LEU A 321 -1.80 14.30 -9.83
C LEU A 321 -2.44 13.12 -9.07
N ARG A 322 -2.17 12.99 -7.76
CA ARG A 322 -2.82 11.95 -6.94
C ARG A 322 -4.34 12.11 -6.96
N ASN A 323 -4.82 13.34 -6.82
CA ASN A 323 -6.26 13.61 -6.87
C ASN A 323 -6.88 13.25 -8.22
N ALA A 324 -6.20 13.58 -9.33
CA ALA A 324 -6.66 13.23 -10.68
C ALA A 324 -6.71 11.71 -10.89
N ILE A 325 -5.70 10.98 -10.42
CA ILE A 325 -5.66 9.52 -10.48
C ILE A 325 -6.77 8.93 -9.61
N SER A 326 -7.00 9.43 -8.39
CA SER A 326 -8.09 8.97 -7.54
C SER A 326 -9.46 9.15 -8.22
N ALA A 327 -9.71 10.29 -8.83
CA ALA A 327 -10.95 10.53 -9.58
C ALA A 327 -11.12 9.56 -10.77
N PHE A 328 -10.04 9.29 -11.50
CA PHE A 328 -10.06 8.26 -12.55
C PHE A 328 -10.42 6.89 -11.98
N VAL A 329 -9.78 6.48 -10.88
CA VAL A 329 -10.08 5.21 -10.22
C VAL A 329 -11.53 5.16 -9.77
N ASP A 330 -12.02 6.23 -9.12
CA ASP A 330 -13.40 6.28 -8.62
C ASP A 330 -14.43 6.04 -9.73
N VAL A 331 -14.24 6.65 -10.90
CA VAL A 331 -15.10 6.44 -12.07
C VAL A 331 -15.05 4.98 -12.54
N THR A 332 -13.88 4.36 -12.57
CA THR A 332 -13.76 2.94 -12.97
C THR A 332 -14.44 1.98 -12.00
N GLN A 333 -14.65 2.41 -10.76
CA GLN A 333 -15.21 1.58 -9.69
C GLN A 333 -16.72 1.74 -9.50
N GLU A 334 -17.39 2.64 -10.21
CA GLU A 334 -18.84 2.91 -10.02
C GLU A 334 -19.70 1.66 -10.05
N ASN A 335 -19.35 0.70 -10.90
CA ASN A 335 -20.08 -0.57 -11.07
C ASN A 335 -19.38 -1.77 -10.41
N VAL A 336 -18.23 -1.60 -9.78
CA VAL A 336 -17.51 -2.72 -9.14
C VAL A 336 -18.20 -3.07 -7.81
N THR A 337 -19.36 -3.73 -7.96
CA THR A 337 -20.28 -4.10 -6.87
C THR A 337 -20.66 -5.56 -7.04
N GLY A 338 -20.52 -6.34 -5.98
CA GLY A 338 -20.81 -7.78 -6.03
C GLY A 338 -20.20 -8.53 -4.86
N THR A 339 -20.22 -9.85 -4.93
CA THR A 339 -19.70 -10.74 -3.89
C THR A 339 -18.62 -11.65 -4.48
N VAL A 340 -17.51 -11.80 -3.77
CA VAL A 340 -16.44 -12.74 -4.12
C VAL A 340 -16.28 -13.76 -2.99
N ARG A 341 -16.33 -15.04 -3.34
CA ARG A 341 -16.02 -16.14 -2.42
C ARG A 341 -14.55 -16.46 -2.46
N MET A 342 -13.90 -16.30 -1.32
CA MET A 342 -12.50 -16.63 -1.12
C MET A 342 -12.34 -17.98 -0.46
N LYS A 343 -11.36 -18.76 -0.93
CA LYS A 343 -10.84 -19.95 -0.29
C LYS A 343 -9.48 -19.59 0.35
N LEU A 344 -9.41 -19.66 1.67
CA LEU A 344 -8.21 -19.38 2.45
C LEU A 344 -7.61 -20.70 2.95
N TYR A 345 -6.34 -20.91 2.61
CA TYR A 345 -5.69 -22.17 3.00
C TYR A 345 -4.16 -22.04 2.90
N LYS A 346 -3.46 -22.28 4.00
CA LYS A 346 -1.99 -22.40 4.07
C LYS A 346 -1.25 -21.37 3.19
N GLY A 347 -1.33 -20.11 3.56
CA GLY A 347 -0.69 -18.98 2.88
C GLY A 347 -1.40 -18.50 1.61
N ASN A 348 -2.45 -19.17 1.15
CA ASN A 348 -3.13 -18.84 -0.10
C ASN A 348 -4.49 -18.20 0.13
N ALA A 349 -4.76 -17.11 -0.60
CA ALA A 349 -6.06 -16.46 -0.71
C ALA A 349 -6.54 -16.56 -2.16
N LEU A 350 -7.42 -17.53 -2.43
CA LEU A 350 -7.86 -17.87 -3.78
C LEU A 350 -9.32 -17.46 -3.99
N PRO A 351 -9.63 -16.54 -4.93
CA PRO A 351 -11.00 -16.36 -5.40
C PRO A 351 -11.48 -17.65 -6.07
N VAL A 352 -12.66 -18.14 -5.70
CA VAL A 352 -13.23 -19.40 -6.22
C VAL A 352 -14.62 -19.23 -6.83
N ALA A 353 -15.29 -18.13 -6.55
CA ALA A 353 -16.54 -17.75 -7.19
C ALA A 353 -16.80 -16.25 -7.04
N SER A 354 -17.42 -15.63 -8.05
CA SER A 354 -17.77 -14.22 -8.05
C SER A 354 -19.14 -14.02 -8.68
N LYS A 355 -19.91 -13.07 -8.16
CA LYS A 355 -21.20 -12.67 -8.72
C LYS A 355 -21.38 -11.15 -8.66
N SER A 356 -22.00 -10.61 -9.69
CA SER A 356 -22.35 -9.19 -9.78
C SER A 356 -23.50 -8.98 -10.77
N ASP A 357 -24.39 -8.05 -10.47
CA ASP A 357 -25.42 -7.60 -11.41
C ASP A 357 -24.81 -6.79 -12.58
N TYR A 358 -23.57 -6.33 -12.44
CA TYR A 358 -22.82 -5.59 -13.47
C TYR A 358 -21.84 -6.46 -14.25
N SER A 359 -21.94 -7.79 -14.13
CA SER A 359 -21.07 -8.75 -14.81
C SER A 359 -21.07 -8.55 -16.32
N LEU A 360 -19.91 -8.48 -16.94
CA LEU A 360 -19.74 -8.59 -18.39
C LEU A 360 -19.57 -10.04 -18.84
N TYR A 361 -19.47 -10.98 -17.91
CA TYR A 361 -19.48 -12.40 -18.23
C TYR A 361 -20.92 -12.85 -18.45
N SER A 362 -21.24 -13.29 -19.67
CA SER A 362 -22.52 -13.89 -20.03
C SER A 362 -22.32 -15.36 -20.37
N GLU A 363 -23.02 -16.24 -19.68
CA GLU A 363 -22.96 -17.68 -19.95
C GLU A 363 -23.41 -18.01 -21.40
N GLU A 364 -24.36 -17.24 -21.93
CA GLU A 364 -24.84 -17.41 -23.30
C GLU A 364 -23.76 -17.14 -24.35
N PHE A 365 -22.91 -16.12 -24.17
CA PHE A 365 -21.82 -15.80 -25.07
C PHE A 365 -20.54 -16.59 -24.78
N ALA A 366 -20.31 -17.05 -23.55
CA ALA A 366 -19.10 -17.72 -23.14
C ALA A 366 -19.15 -19.26 -23.28
N THR A 367 -20.30 -19.81 -23.67
CA THR A 367 -20.46 -21.26 -23.80
C THR A 367 -19.63 -21.85 -24.94
N PHE A 368 -19.06 -23.02 -24.72
CA PHE A 368 -18.45 -23.84 -25.77
C PHE A 368 -19.44 -24.80 -26.46
N SER A 369 -20.69 -24.82 -26.02
CA SER A 369 -21.76 -25.57 -26.65
C SER A 369 -22.28 -24.82 -27.89
N ALA A 370 -23.05 -25.49 -28.73
CA ALA A 370 -23.71 -24.84 -29.84
C ALA A 370 -24.65 -23.74 -29.31
N ASP A 371 -24.47 -22.53 -29.81
CA ASP A 371 -25.29 -21.36 -29.48
C ASP A 371 -25.76 -20.66 -30.76
N GLU A 372 -26.80 -19.87 -30.62
CA GLU A 372 -27.35 -19.04 -31.71
C GLU A 372 -27.06 -17.54 -31.48
N VAL A 373 -26.33 -17.18 -30.40
CA VAL A 373 -26.16 -15.80 -29.98
C VAL A 373 -24.89 -15.19 -30.59
N TYR A 374 -23.80 -15.97 -30.67
CA TYR A 374 -22.53 -15.52 -31.21
C TYR A 374 -22.31 -15.94 -32.67
N ASN A 375 -22.18 -14.96 -33.55
CA ASN A 375 -21.87 -15.22 -34.96
C ASN A 375 -20.36 -15.38 -35.16
N GLN A 376 -19.87 -16.61 -35.28
CA GLN A 376 -18.46 -16.92 -35.50
C GLN A 376 -17.87 -16.30 -36.76
N HIS A 377 -18.68 -16.01 -37.79
CA HIS A 377 -18.23 -15.38 -39.04
C HIS A 377 -17.72 -13.95 -38.85
N ASP A 378 -18.19 -13.22 -37.81
CA ASP A 378 -17.77 -11.85 -37.54
C ASP A 378 -16.28 -11.80 -37.18
N ALA A 379 -15.72 -12.88 -36.62
CA ALA A 379 -14.33 -13.00 -36.27
C ALA A 379 -13.40 -12.88 -37.48
N GLU A 380 -13.77 -13.42 -38.64
CA GLU A 380 -12.97 -13.36 -39.86
C GLU A 380 -12.75 -11.91 -40.33
N GLY A 381 -13.85 -11.13 -40.40
CA GLY A 381 -13.79 -9.72 -40.78
C GLY A 381 -12.92 -8.90 -39.84
N PHE A 382 -13.09 -9.09 -38.53
CA PHE A 382 -12.28 -8.45 -37.52
C PHE A 382 -10.78 -8.81 -37.65
N ILE A 383 -10.46 -10.11 -37.76
CA ILE A 383 -9.08 -10.61 -37.87
C ILE A 383 -8.40 -10.05 -39.10
N ASN A 384 -9.11 -10.00 -40.26
CA ASN A 384 -8.55 -9.46 -41.48
C ASN A 384 -8.15 -7.99 -41.37
N LEU A 385 -8.99 -7.15 -40.73
CA LEU A 385 -8.70 -5.74 -40.52
C LEU A 385 -7.62 -5.53 -39.45
N PHE A 386 -7.73 -6.24 -38.34
CA PHE A 386 -6.79 -6.12 -37.22
C PHE A 386 -5.37 -6.56 -37.59
N SER A 387 -5.25 -7.62 -38.41
CA SER A 387 -3.96 -8.15 -38.85
C SER A 387 -3.39 -7.44 -40.09
N LEU A 388 -4.12 -6.51 -40.74
CA LEU A 388 -3.70 -5.84 -41.95
C LEU A 388 -2.33 -5.16 -41.86
N PRO A 389 -1.99 -4.42 -40.79
CA PRO A 389 -0.64 -3.83 -40.64
C PRO A 389 0.46 -4.87 -40.56
N LEU A 390 0.18 -6.02 -39.92
CA LEU A 390 1.15 -7.13 -39.83
C LEU A 390 1.37 -7.78 -41.18
N LYS A 391 0.28 -8.00 -41.94
CA LYS A 391 0.32 -8.51 -43.31
C LYS A 391 1.13 -7.58 -44.23
N ILE A 392 0.87 -6.27 -44.21
CA ILE A 392 1.60 -5.29 -45.00
C ILE A 392 3.08 -5.29 -44.62
N ARG A 393 3.41 -5.33 -43.32
CA ARG A 393 4.78 -5.40 -42.84
C ARG A 393 5.51 -6.65 -43.35
N ALA A 394 4.87 -7.81 -43.32
CA ALA A 394 5.44 -9.06 -43.80
C ALA A 394 5.72 -9.00 -45.33
N ILE A 395 4.80 -8.47 -46.14
CA ILE A 395 4.97 -8.26 -47.56
C ILE A 395 6.16 -7.33 -47.85
N ARG A 396 6.25 -6.19 -47.14
CA ARG A 396 7.33 -5.22 -47.31
C ARG A 396 8.69 -5.80 -46.93
N LYS A 397 8.75 -6.58 -45.85
CA LYS A 397 9.97 -7.28 -45.44
C LYS A 397 10.47 -8.21 -46.55
N GLU A 398 9.58 -9.02 -47.08
CA GLU A 398 9.90 -9.94 -48.18
C GLU A 398 10.40 -9.22 -49.44
N GLN A 399 9.75 -8.12 -49.83
CA GLN A 399 10.17 -7.31 -50.97
C GLN A 399 11.59 -6.72 -50.79
N LEU A 400 11.92 -6.25 -49.60
CA LEU A 400 13.24 -5.68 -49.27
C LEU A 400 14.35 -6.74 -49.23
N GLU A 401 14.01 -7.96 -48.85
CA GLU A 401 14.94 -9.11 -48.82
C GLU A 401 15.11 -9.80 -50.17
N GLY A 402 14.50 -9.26 -51.23
CA GLY A 402 14.63 -9.78 -52.61
C GLY A 402 13.83 -11.07 -52.84
N GLY A 403 12.89 -11.38 -51.95
CA GLY A 403 11.99 -12.53 -52.12
C GLY A 403 10.78 -12.19 -52.97
N SER A 404 10.36 -13.12 -53.83
CA SER A 404 9.16 -12.99 -54.67
C SER A 404 8.05 -14.01 -54.32
N LYS A 405 8.23 -14.79 -53.26
CA LYS A 405 7.38 -15.95 -52.96
C LYS A 405 5.90 -15.64 -52.73
N TYR A 406 5.57 -14.47 -52.20
CA TYR A 406 4.20 -14.11 -51.86
C TYR A 406 3.73 -12.82 -52.53
N SER A 407 4.64 -11.92 -52.99
CA SER A 407 4.25 -10.63 -53.58
C SER A 407 3.48 -10.82 -54.87
N ASP A 408 3.94 -11.66 -55.77
CA ASP A 408 3.31 -11.88 -57.10
C ASP A 408 1.95 -12.59 -57.00
N LYS A 409 1.78 -13.46 -56.00
CA LYS A 409 0.49 -14.14 -55.74
C LYS A 409 -0.52 -13.26 -55.06
N LEU A 410 -0.09 -12.37 -54.17
CA LEU A 410 -0.93 -11.43 -53.41
C LEU A 410 -1.36 -10.24 -54.25
N GLU A 411 -0.49 -9.65 -55.05
CA GLU A 411 -0.82 -8.58 -56.00
C GLU A 411 -1.85 -9.06 -57.04
N ASN A 412 -1.66 -10.24 -57.56
CA ASN A 412 -2.64 -10.80 -58.53
C ASN A 412 -3.99 -11.17 -57.93
N LYS A 413 -4.07 -11.51 -56.61
CA LYS A 413 -5.36 -11.80 -55.94
C LYS A 413 -6.04 -10.55 -55.44
N LEU A 414 -5.32 -9.57 -54.91
CA LEU A 414 -5.87 -8.30 -54.46
C LEU A 414 -6.37 -7.41 -55.57
N LEU A 415 -5.75 -7.46 -56.77
CA LEU A 415 -6.14 -6.68 -57.92
C LEU A 415 -7.27 -7.33 -58.75
N LYS A 416 -7.52 -8.60 -58.60
CA LYS A 416 -8.51 -9.33 -59.41
C LYS A 416 -9.81 -9.68 -58.72
N GLY A 417 -10.04 -9.26 -57.48
CA GLY A 417 -11.31 -9.52 -56.76
C GLY A 417 -11.73 -11.00 -56.77
N GLY A 418 -10.72 -11.92 -56.72
CA GLY A 418 -11.00 -13.34 -56.84
C GLY A 418 -11.48 -13.96 -55.57
N ASP A 419 -12.56 -14.71 -55.67
CA ASP A 419 -13.25 -15.45 -54.64
C ASP A 419 -12.32 -16.11 -53.62
N PHE A 420 -12.43 -15.69 -52.42
CA PHE A 420 -11.91 -16.44 -51.30
C PHE A 420 -12.70 -17.73 -51.19
N ILE A 421 -12.00 -18.84 -51.19
CA ILE A 421 -12.51 -20.20 -51.10
C ILE A 421 -13.70 -20.29 -50.15
N GLN A 422 -14.83 -20.78 -50.68
CA GLN A 422 -15.97 -21.27 -49.94
C GLN A 422 -15.58 -22.38 -48.98
#